data_20dd845ddadd45308b644302794e5a57
#
_entry.id   20dd845ddadd45308b644302794e5a57
#
_cell.length_a   1.000
_cell.length_b   1.000
_cell.length_c   1.000
_cell.angle_alpha   90.00
_cell.angle_beta   90.00
_cell.angle_gamma   90.00
#
_symmetry.space_group_name_H-M   'P 1'
#
loop_
_entity.id
_entity.type
_entity.pdbx_description
1 polymer ?
#
loop_
_entity_poly.entity_id
_entity_poly.type
_entity_poly.pdbx_seq_one_letter_code
_entity_poly.pdbx_strand_id
1 'polypeptide(L)'
;MNNRVRLAVRNSLCVAALALVPAIPVGAQQSSYPPPVNFTAEQDHQNMMDQLGIKKLREGPSGDEKAPNHANYDESLANPYPNLPDPLTLANGQKVTTAAIWWNERRPQIVEDMEREVYGRLPKNIPSVTWTVLVTDREYVGFTPVIAKKLVGHVDDSSYPLIKVDIQMTVVVPANAKGPVPVLMMFGQSVLPNPTQPPQEDLDKINAALKTLLEQQDPSLKAIFEQYPGYSPVPSQVRPFTPRTPGTPVPEPPSTQVLIEHGWGYAAINPASIQADNGAGLTRGIIGLVNKGQPRKPDDWGALRAWSWGAARGLDYLETDPAVDAKHVGIEGVSRYGKAALVTLAFEQRFYMGLIGSSGEGGAKLSRRNWGESVESLTGTGEYHWMAGNFMKYGASEATFGSKNAGDLPVDSHELIALCAPRLTFISYGVPEMGDAKWLDHQGSFMAAVAAEPVFRLLGAKDLGVTEDYRTAKMPGVNVGLLDGQLAWRQHDGGHTDAPNVKYFIDWADKFIDAKYVPETPAH
;
A
#
# COMPACT_ATOMS: atom_id res chain seq x y z
N MET A 1 -79.40 31.71 -24.33
CA MET A 1 -80.57 30.87 -23.92
C MET A 1 -80.12 30.02 -22.75
N ASN A 2 -80.86 30.20 -21.65
CA ASN A 2 -80.77 29.62 -20.33
C ASN A 2 -80.73 28.08 -20.36
N ASN A 3 -79.98 27.45 -19.45
CA ASN A 3 -80.61 26.54 -18.49
C ASN A 3 -79.66 26.23 -17.32
N ARG A 4 -80.09 26.67 -16.14
CA ARG A 4 -79.62 26.30 -14.84
C ARG A 4 -80.23 24.94 -14.47
N VAL A 5 -79.44 24.01 -13.99
CA VAL A 5 -79.95 22.83 -13.25
C VAL A 5 -79.30 22.85 -11.86
N ARG A 6 -80.15 22.98 -10.84
CA ARG A 6 -79.79 22.79 -9.42
C ARG A 6 -79.67 21.31 -9.12
N LEU A 7 -78.67 20.91 -8.42
CA LEU A 7 -78.61 19.56 -7.82
C LEU A 7 -78.50 19.70 -6.29
N ALA A 8 -79.37 18.98 -5.63
CA ALA A 8 -79.62 19.02 -4.20
C ALA A 8 -78.52 18.21 -3.44
N VAL A 9 -78.16 18.81 -2.30
CA VAL A 9 -77.29 18.14 -1.31
C VAL A 9 -78.09 17.08 -0.56
N ARG A 10 -77.72 15.83 -0.61
CA ARG A 10 -78.15 14.77 0.32
C ARG A 10 -76.98 14.42 1.24
N ASN A 11 -77.08 14.78 2.52
CA ASN A 11 -76.23 14.31 3.58
C ASN A 11 -76.41 12.80 3.80
N SER A 12 -75.35 12.02 3.58
CA SER A 12 -75.29 10.67 4.07
C SER A 12 -74.10 10.59 5.05
N LEU A 13 -74.39 10.43 6.34
CA LEU A 13 -73.44 10.10 7.35
C LEU A 13 -72.91 8.64 7.06
N CYS A 14 -71.69 8.53 6.63
CA CYS A 14 -70.96 7.27 6.68
C CYS A 14 -70.14 7.25 7.98
N VAL A 15 -70.53 6.42 8.93
CA VAL A 15 -69.73 6.06 10.10
C VAL A 15 -68.56 5.19 9.60
N ALA A 16 -67.36 5.75 9.55
CA ALA A 16 -66.13 4.98 9.28
C ALA A 16 -65.71 4.27 10.56
N ALA A 17 -65.89 2.99 10.61
CA ALA A 17 -65.29 2.14 11.64
C ALA A 17 -63.77 2.09 11.38
N LEU A 18 -62.97 2.77 12.22
CA LEU A 18 -61.51 2.59 12.27
C LEU A 18 -61.22 1.19 12.80
N ALA A 19 -60.86 0.29 11.91
CA ALA A 19 -60.23 -0.96 12.29
C ALA A 19 -58.79 -0.64 12.75
N LEU A 20 -58.54 -0.70 14.05
CA LEU A 20 -57.16 -0.74 14.61
C LEU A 20 -56.51 -2.05 14.13
N VAL A 21 -55.66 -1.95 13.09
CA VAL A 21 -54.70 -3.01 12.77
C VAL A 21 -53.60 -2.93 13.81
N PRO A 22 -53.38 -3.97 14.61
CA PRO A 22 -52.24 -3.96 15.52
C PRO A 22 -50.95 -3.88 14.66
N ALA A 23 -50.15 -2.84 14.88
CA ALA A 23 -48.80 -2.76 14.35
C ALA A 23 -48.02 -3.92 14.95
N ILE A 24 -47.78 -4.95 14.14
CA ILE A 24 -46.80 -6.01 14.47
C ILE A 24 -45.45 -5.28 14.52
N PRO A 25 -44.74 -5.27 15.66
CA PRO A 25 -43.39 -4.73 15.67
C PRO A 25 -42.61 -5.57 14.66
N VAL A 26 -42.08 -4.93 13.62
CA VAL A 26 -41.05 -5.54 12.76
C VAL A 26 -39.88 -5.79 13.71
N GLY A 27 -39.83 -6.99 14.25
CA GLY A 27 -38.68 -7.44 15.05
C GLY A 27 -37.47 -7.23 14.18
N ALA A 28 -36.53 -6.39 14.62
CA ALA A 28 -35.21 -6.31 14.01
C ALA A 28 -34.70 -7.74 13.92
N GLN A 29 -34.59 -8.27 12.70
CA GLN A 29 -34.10 -9.61 12.45
C GLN A 29 -32.67 -9.63 12.98
N GLN A 30 -32.49 -10.26 14.14
CA GLN A 30 -31.21 -10.37 14.79
C GLN A 30 -30.26 -11.04 13.80
N SER A 31 -29.20 -10.33 13.39
CA SER A 31 -28.20 -10.87 12.46
C SER A 31 -27.79 -12.28 12.94
N SER A 32 -27.80 -13.25 12.05
CA SER A 32 -27.36 -14.63 12.34
C SER A 32 -25.85 -14.71 12.61
N TYR A 33 -25.13 -13.59 12.44
CA TYR A 33 -23.69 -13.49 12.62
C TYR A 33 -23.35 -12.80 13.96
N PRO A 34 -22.34 -13.28 14.70
CA PRO A 34 -21.84 -12.57 15.87
C PRO A 34 -21.30 -11.20 15.47
N PRO A 35 -21.49 -10.15 16.29
CA PRO A 35 -20.95 -8.83 16.00
C PRO A 35 -19.41 -8.87 15.97
N PRO A 36 -18.76 -8.00 15.18
CA PRO A 36 -17.31 -7.88 15.20
C PRO A 36 -16.81 -7.49 16.59
N VAL A 37 -15.72 -8.10 17.02
CA VAL A 37 -15.02 -7.70 18.25
C VAL A 37 -14.51 -6.27 18.11
N ASN A 38 -14.64 -5.47 19.15
CA ASN A 38 -14.23 -4.08 19.17
C ASN A 38 -13.07 -3.89 20.16
N PHE A 39 -11.87 -4.20 19.70
CA PHE A 39 -10.63 -4.00 20.45
C PHE A 39 -10.02 -2.62 20.15
N THR A 40 -9.35 -2.04 21.13
CA THR A 40 -8.32 -1.03 20.89
C THR A 40 -7.07 -1.71 20.33
N ALA A 41 -6.09 -0.94 19.82
CA ALA A 41 -4.83 -1.50 19.37
C ALA A 41 -4.09 -2.24 20.52
N GLU A 42 -4.13 -1.69 21.72
CA GLU A 42 -3.53 -2.29 22.93
C GLU A 42 -4.22 -3.61 23.30
N GLN A 43 -5.55 -3.67 23.18
CA GLN A 43 -6.31 -4.89 23.50
C GLN A 43 -6.06 -6.00 22.47
N ASP A 44 -5.98 -5.67 21.18
CA ASP A 44 -5.65 -6.65 20.14
C ASP A 44 -4.19 -7.13 20.27
N HIS A 45 -3.27 -6.20 20.55
CA HIS A 45 -1.87 -6.52 20.81
C HIS A 45 -1.72 -7.46 22.01
N GLN A 46 -2.39 -7.17 23.14
CA GLN A 46 -2.37 -8.03 24.33
C GLN A 46 -2.99 -9.39 24.03
N ASN A 47 -4.12 -9.43 23.30
CA ASN A 47 -4.74 -10.68 22.89
C ASN A 47 -3.77 -11.55 22.05
N MET A 48 -2.99 -10.96 21.17
CA MET A 48 -1.97 -11.70 20.39
C MET A 48 -0.83 -12.19 21.29
N MET A 49 -0.36 -11.38 22.24
CA MET A 49 0.63 -11.82 23.22
C MET A 49 0.14 -13.02 24.03
N ASP A 50 -1.12 -12.98 24.47
CA ASP A 50 -1.73 -14.07 25.24
C ASP A 50 -1.82 -15.36 24.41
N GLN A 51 -2.24 -15.27 23.15
CA GLN A 51 -2.28 -16.43 22.22
C GLN A 51 -0.90 -17.05 22.02
N LEU A 52 0.15 -16.23 21.98
CA LEU A 52 1.54 -16.66 21.80
C LEU A 52 2.22 -17.09 23.10
N GLY A 53 1.62 -16.84 24.26
CA GLY A 53 2.26 -17.08 25.55
C GLY A 53 3.42 -16.13 25.85
N ILE A 54 3.40 -14.91 25.26
CA ILE A 54 4.39 -13.85 25.50
C ILE A 54 3.97 -13.07 26.76
N LYS A 55 4.87 -12.98 27.73
CA LYS A 55 4.66 -12.22 28.97
C LYS A 55 5.23 -10.81 28.87
N LYS A 56 6.34 -10.66 28.16
CA LYS A 56 7.03 -9.38 28.01
C LYS A 56 7.75 -9.29 26.66
N LEU A 57 7.54 -8.16 25.99
CA LEU A 57 8.33 -7.75 24.83
C LEU A 57 9.48 -6.83 25.26
N ARG A 58 10.56 -6.81 24.48
CA ARG A 58 11.55 -5.75 24.56
C ARG A 58 10.94 -4.46 24.02
N GLU A 59 11.32 -3.36 24.63
CA GLU A 59 10.94 -2.04 24.13
C GLU A 59 11.68 -1.74 22.82
N GLY A 60 10.96 -1.24 21.82
CA GLY A 60 11.56 -0.78 20.58
C GLY A 60 12.45 0.45 20.78
N PRO A 61 13.50 0.63 19.95
CA PRO A 61 14.33 1.80 20.02
C PRO A 61 13.54 3.06 19.63
N SER A 62 13.87 4.18 20.28
CA SER A 62 13.32 5.48 19.94
C SER A 62 14.08 6.10 18.76
N GLY A 63 13.36 6.70 17.81
CA GLY A 63 13.95 7.55 16.77
C GLY A 63 14.45 8.89 17.28
N ASP A 64 14.07 9.31 18.50
CA ASP A 64 14.62 10.49 19.16
C ASP A 64 16.00 10.16 19.74
N GLU A 65 17.07 10.71 19.15
CA GLU A 65 18.45 10.48 19.57
C GLU A 65 18.75 10.98 21.02
N LYS A 66 17.84 11.73 21.63
CA LYS A 66 17.94 12.17 23.03
C LYS A 66 17.25 11.23 24.02
N ALA A 67 16.44 10.29 23.54
CA ALA A 67 15.75 9.33 24.39
C ALA A 67 16.75 8.34 25.04
N PRO A 68 16.50 7.87 26.26
CA PRO A 68 17.37 6.89 26.92
C PRO A 68 17.50 5.57 26.16
N ASN A 69 16.45 5.19 25.41
CA ASN A 69 16.39 4.01 24.54
C ASN A 69 16.51 4.37 23.05
N HIS A 70 17.27 5.45 22.73
CA HIS A 70 17.46 5.83 21.33
C HIS A 70 18.03 4.68 20.49
N ALA A 71 17.72 4.71 19.19
CA ALA A 71 18.21 3.72 18.24
C ALA A 71 19.74 3.71 18.17
N ASN A 72 20.33 2.54 17.92
CA ASN A 72 21.75 2.44 17.67
C ASN A 72 22.10 3.05 16.31
N TYR A 73 23.13 3.91 16.31
CA TYR A 73 23.74 4.50 15.11
C TYR A 73 25.27 4.35 15.12
N ASP A 74 25.79 3.42 15.94
CA ASP A 74 27.19 3.01 15.95
C ASP A 74 27.38 1.75 15.09
N GLU A 75 28.11 1.89 13.99
CA GLU A 75 28.37 0.80 13.05
C GLU A 75 29.10 -0.39 13.69
N SER A 76 29.94 -0.13 14.71
CA SER A 76 30.65 -1.19 15.43
C SER A 76 29.73 -2.14 16.21
N LEU A 77 28.51 -1.69 16.51
CA LEU A 77 27.46 -2.43 17.22
C LEU A 77 26.34 -2.92 16.29
N ALA A 78 26.44 -2.61 14.99
CA ALA A 78 25.34 -2.80 14.05
C ALA A 78 25.10 -4.26 13.65
N ASN A 79 26.08 -5.15 13.77
CA ASN A 79 25.98 -6.54 13.27
C ASN A 79 26.09 -7.59 14.39
N PRO A 80 25.15 -7.65 15.34
CA PRO A 80 25.18 -8.65 16.42
C PRO A 80 24.93 -10.08 15.90
N TYR A 81 24.26 -10.21 14.73
CA TYR A 81 23.92 -11.48 14.08
C TYR A 81 24.43 -11.47 12.62
N PRO A 82 25.76 -11.59 12.40
CA PRO A 82 26.38 -11.32 11.09
C PRO A 82 26.10 -12.39 10.03
N ASN A 83 25.58 -13.56 10.42
CA ASN A 83 25.33 -14.66 9.51
C ASN A 83 23.86 -14.68 9.08
N LEU A 84 23.62 -14.43 7.80
CA LEU A 84 22.31 -14.55 7.19
C LEU A 84 22.00 -16.00 6.81
N PRO A 85 20.72 -16.41 6.77
CA PRO A 85 20.32 -17.64 6.11
C PRO A 85 20.76 -17.60 4.65
N ASP A 86 21.31 -18.71 4.14
CA ASP A 86 21.72 -18.77 2.73
C ASP A 86 20.49 -18.99 1.84
N PRO A 87 20.11 -18.05 0.95
CA PRO A 87 18.94 -18.20 0.09
C PRO A 87 19.10 -19.37 -0.91
N LEU A 88 20.33 -19.84 -1.14
CA LEU A 88 20.63 -20.97 -2.03
C LEU A 88 20.95 -22.27 -1.27
N THR A 89 20.41 -22.45 -0.08
CA THR A 89 20.51 -23.69 0.69
C THR A 89 19.12 -24.15 1.14
N LEU A 90 18.75 -25.38 0.77
CA LEU A 90 17.51 -26.01 1.20
C LEU A 90 17.50 -26.27 2.72
N ALA A 91 16.32 -26.46 3.30
CA ALA A 91 16.17 -26.79 4.73
C ALA A 91 16.91 -28.08 5.14
N ASN A 92 17.15 -29.00 4.20
CA ASN A 92 17.92 -30.22 4.42
C ASN A 92 19.46 -30.05 4.24
N GLY A 93 19.91 -28.80 3.98
CA GLY A 93 21.32 -28.45 3.80
C GLY A 93 21.85 -28.63 2.36
N GLN A 94 21.07 -29.12 1.42
CA GLN A 94 21.48 -29.24 0.02
C GLN A 94 21.55 -27.86 -0.65
N LYS A 95 22.52 -27.70 -1.58
CA LYS A 95 22.67 -26.44 -2.33
C LYS A 95 21.71 -26.35 -3.49
N VAL A 96 21.16 -25.17 -3.71
CA VAL A 96 20.32 -24.80 -4.85
C VAL A 96 21.25 -24.39 -6.00
N THR A 97 21.38 -25.23 -6.99
CA THR A 97 22.32 -25.03 -8.11
C THR A 97 21.65 -24.80 -9.45
N THR A 98 20.33 -24.90 -9.52
CA THR A 98 19.54 -24.70 -10.74
C THR A 98 18.28 -23.87 -10.47
N ALA A 99 17.78 -23.18 -11.50
CA ALA A 99 16.51 -22.49 -11.43
C ALA A 99 15.35 -23.46 -11.07
N ALA A 100 15.36 -24.69 -11.56
CA ALA A 100 14.35 -25.68 -11.24
C ALA A 100 14.26 -26.01 -9.74
N ILE A 101 15.43 -26.21 -9.07
CA ILE A 101 15.46 -26.43 -7.61
C ILE A 101 14.99 -25.18 -6.87
N TRP A 102 15.37 -23.98 -7.36
CA TRP A 102 14.86 -22.74 -6.78
C TRP A 102 13.34 -22.66 -6.81
N TRP A 103 12.74 -22.80 -7.99
CA TRP A 103 11.31 -22.65 -8.16
C TRP A 103 10.48 -23.72 -7.46
N ASN A 104 10.92 -24.99 -7.53
CA ASN A 104 10.13 -26.11 -7.05
C ASN A 104 10.36 -26.43 -5.56
N GLU A 105 11.50 -26.02 -4.98
CA GLU A 105 11.87 -26.43 -3.62
C GLU A 105 12.21 -25.24 -2.72
N ARG A 106 13.22 -24.44 -3.07
CA ARG A 106 13.73 -23.42 -2.13
C ARG A 106 12.78 -22.24 -1.99
N ARG A 107 12.29 -21.68 -3.10
CA ARG A 107 11.35 -20.57 -3.06
C ARG A 107 10.10 -20.90 -2.22
N PRO A 108 9.44 -22.06 -2.38
CA PRO A 108 8.34 -22.47 -1.50
C PRO A 108 8.71 -22.53 -0.01
N GLN A 109 9.92 -22.96 0.35
CA GLN A 109 10.39 -22.98 1.74
C GLN A 109 10.50 -21.55 2.30
N ILE A 110 11.11 -20.62 1.56
CA ILE A 110 11.25 -19.23 1.97
C ILE A 110 9.84 -18.58 2.09
N VAL A 111 8.96 -18.80 1.13
CA VAL A 111 7.58 -18.31 1.16
C VAL A 111 6.85 -18.81 2.40
N GLU A 112 6.97 -20.11 2.71
CA GLU A 112 6.36 -20.71 3.88
C GLU A 112 6.85 -20.07 5.19
N ASP A 113 8.15 -19.85 5.32
CA ASP A 113 8.74 -19.22 6.49
C ASP A 113 8.34 -17.73 6.61
N MET A 114 8.32 -17.00 5.48
CA MET A 114 7.85 -15.61 5.42
C MET A 114 6.35 -15.49 5.78
N GLU A 115 5.51 -16.39 5.27
CA GLU A 115 4.09 -16.39 5.58
C GLU A 115 3.81 -16.80 7.03
N ARG A 116 4.49 -17.84 7.52
CA ARG A 116 4.26 -18.31 8.89
C ARG A 116 4.74 -17.34 9.94
N GLU A 117 5.94 -16.76 9.75
CA GLU A 117 6.65 -16.06 10.82
C GLU A 117 6.65 -14.53 10.66
N VAL A 118 6.50 -14.00 9.43
CA VAL A 118 6.76 -12.58 9.18
C VAL A 118 5.50 -11.81 8.73
N TYR A 119 4.90 -12.16 7.60
CA TYR A 119 3.80 -11.37 7.00
C TYR A 119 2.42 -11.98 7.16
N GLY A 120 2.34 -13.26 7.49
CA GLY A 120 1.12 -14.04 7.65
C GLY A 120 0.61 -14.68 6.35
N ARG A 121 -0.17 -15.75 6.54
CA ARG A 121 -0.71 -16.55 5.46
C ARG A 121 -1.94 -15.92 4.85
N LEU A 122 -2.03 -15.98 3.54
CA LEU A 122 -3.31 -15.71 2.88
C LEU A 122 -4.31 -16.83 3.22
N PRO A 123 -5.55 -16.47 3.60
CA PRO A 123 -6.61 -17.47 3.80
C PRO A 123 -6.92 -18.23 2.50
N LYS A 124 -7.23 -19.53 2.62
CA LYS A 124 -7.58 -20.36 1.45
C LYS A 124 -8.86 -19.92 0.73
N ASN A 125 -9.79 -19.34 1.47
CA ASN A 125 -11.10 -18.91 0.97
C ASN A 125 -11.22 -17.38 1.09
N ILE A 126 -10.38 -16.67 0.32
CA ILE A 126 -10.48 -15.21 0.23
C ILE A 126 -11.67 -14.86 -0.67
N PRO A 127 -12.51 -13.89 -0.27
CA PRO A 127 -13.62 -13.42 -1.10
C PRO A 127 -13.17 -12.91 -2.47
N SER A 128 -14.00 -13.09 -3.48
CA SER A 128 -13.79 -12.52 -4.82
C SER A 128 -14.01 -11.01 -4.81
N VAL A 129 -13.45 -10.31 -5.80
CA VAL A 129 -13.61 -8.87 -5.98
C VAL A 129 -14.24 -8.60 -7.34
N THR A 130 -15.30 -7.81 -7.35
CA THR A 130 -15.95 -7.32 -8.58
C THR A 130 -15.65 -5.85 -8.77
N TRP A 131 -15.02 -5.50 -9.89
CA TRP A 131 -14.65 -4.12 -10.21
C TRP A 131 -15.74 -3.39 -10.96
N THR A 132 -16.01 -2.14 -10.56
CA THR A 132 -16.91 -1.22 -11.23
C THR A 132 -16.19 0.09 -11.51
N VAL A 133 -16.25 0.55 -12.75
CA VAL A 133 -15.79 1.89 -13.14
C VAL A 133 -16.90 2.88 -12.78
N LEU A 134 -16.64 3.74 -11.81
CA LEU A 134 -17.60 4.76 -11.35
C LEU A 134 -17.60 6.00 -12.24
N VAL A 135 -16.40 6.40 -12.68
CA VAL A 135 -16.17 7.60 -13.51
C VAL A 135 -15.10 7.28 -14.53
N THR A 136 -15.30 7.74 -15.76
CA THR A 136 -14.26 7.87 -16.78
C THR A 136 -14.29 9.30 -17.27
N ASP A 137 -13.20 10.02 -17.14
CA ASP A 137 -13.13 11.43 -17.50
C ASP A 137 -11.84 11.75 -18.24
N ARG A 138 -11.88 12.83 -19.02
CA ARG A 138 -10.71 13.39 -19.69
C ARG A 138 -10.17 14.53 -18.85
N GLU A 139 -8.98 14.37 -18.34
CA GLU A 139 -8.36 15.27 -17.40
C GLU A 139 -6.95 15.67 -17.82
N TYR A 140 -6.22 16.35 -16.93
CA TYR A 140 -4.83 16.74 -17.16
C TYR A 140 -3.96 16.34 -15.98
N VAL A 141 -2.75 15.84 -16.28
CA VAL A 141 -1.66 15.69 -15.35
C VAL A 141 -0.51 16.56 -15.85
N GLY A 142 -0.17 17.61 -15.09
CA GLY A 142 0.66 18.69 -15.63
C GLY A 142 -0.02 19.35 -16.83
N PHE A 143 0.64 19.28 -18.00
CA PHE A 143 0.08 19.76 -19.27
C PHE A 143 -0.35 18.63 -20.22
N THR A 144 -0.23 17.39 -19.77
CA THR A 144 -0.55 16.22 -20.61
C THR A 144 -2.00 15.80 -20.42
N PRO A 145 -2.82 15.73 -21.49
CA PRO A 145 -4.17 15.20 -21.40
C PRO A 145 -4.15 13.70 -21.12
N VAL A 146 -5.02 13.26 -20.22
CA VAL A 146 -5.13 11.88 -19.76
C VAL A 146 -6.57 11.39 -19.81
N ILE A 147 -6.73 10.07 -19.81
CA ILE A 147 -8.00 9.41 -19.47
C ILE A 147 -7.85 8.86 -18.08
N ALA A 148 -8.70 9.34 -17.18
CA ALA A 148 -8.72 8.94 -15.78
C ALA A 148 -9.98 8.14 -15.47
N LYS A 149 -9.82 7.01 -14.77
CA LYS A 149 -10.92 6.15 -14.34
C LYS A 149 -10.90 6.06 -12.82
N LYS A 150 -12.03 6.34 -12.18
CA LYS A 150 -12.23 6.04 -10.75
C LYS A 150 -12.98 4.73 -10.61
N LEU A 151 -12.44 3.82 -9.81
CA LEU A 151 -12.96 2.48 -9.66
C LEU A 151 -13.23 2.14 -8.20
N VAL A 152 -14.18 1.22 -8.03
CA VAL A 152 -14.40 0.51 -6.77
C VAL A 152 -14.37 -1.00 -7.03
N GLY A 153 -13.57 -1.71 -6.24
CA GLY A 153 -13.54 -3.16 -6.19
C GLY A 153 -14.37 -3.64 -5.01
N HIS A 154 -15.60 -4.06 -5.26
CA HIS A 154 -16.47 -4.61 -4.23
C HIS A 154 -16.03 -6.03 -3.86
N VAL A 155 -15.66 -6.24 -2.60
CA VAL A 155 -15.30 -7.56 -2.07
C VAL A 155 -16.57 -8.27 -1.65
N ASP A 156 -16.74 -9.53 -2.06
CA ASP A 156 -17.90 -10.36 -1.69
C ASP A 156 -17.97 -10.51 -0.17
N ASP A 157 -18.97 -9.88 0.44
CA ASP A 157 -19.23 -9.90 1.87
C ASP A 157 -20.30 -10.93 2.29
N SER A 158 -20.76 -11.77 1.37
CA SER A 158 -21.86 -12.74 1.59
C SER A 158 -21.61 -13.68 2.77
N SER A 159 -20.33 -14.01 3.05
CA SER A 159 -19.94 -14.87 4.18
C SER A 159 -20.03 -14.17 5.54
N TYR A 160 -19.99 -12.84 5.58
CA TYR A 160 -20.09 -12.01 6.78
C TYR A 160 -20.51 -10.57 6.46
N PRO A 161 -21.80 -10.29 6.19
CA PRO A 161 -22.31 -9.01 5.69
C PRO A 161 -22.20 -7.83 6.66
N LEU A 162 -21.69 -8.06 7.87
CA LEU A 162 -21.46 -7.00 8.88
C LEU A 162 -20.20 -6.17 8.59
N ILE A 163 -19.35 -6.62 7.68
CA ILE A 163 -18.16 -5.88 7.25
C ILE A 163 -18.19 -5.76 5.74
N LYS A 164 -18.10 -4.53 5.25
CA LYS A 164 -17.99 -4.22 3.82
C LYS A 164 -16.58 -3.74 3.52
N VAL A 165 -16.04 -4.17 2.38
CA VAL A 165 -14.75 -3.73 1.88
C VAL A 165 -14.91 -3.33 0.41
N ASP A 166 -14.69 -2.05 0.15
CA ASP A 166 -14.76 -1.45 -1.17
C ASP A 166 -13.39 -0.86 -1.52
N ILE A 167 -12.61 -1.61 -2.28
CA ILE A 167 -11.25 -1.21 -2.67
C ILE A 167 -11.33 -0.02 -3.62
N GLN A 168 -10.68 1.07 -3.27
CA GLN A 168 -10.67 2.28 -4.09
C GLN A 168 -9.40 2.33 -4.94
N MET A 169 -9.56 2.50 -6.25
CA MET A 169 -8.46 2.64 -7.19
C MET A 169 -8.78 3.71 -8.24
N THR A 170 -7.75 4.46 -8.65
CA THR A 170 -7.81 5.37 -9.80
C THR A 170 -6.76 4.91 -10.80
N VAL A 171 -7.14 4.79 -12.08
CA VAL A 171 -6.25 4.45 -13.19
C VAL A 171 -6.18 5.63 -14.14
N VAL A 172 -4.98 6.05 -14.48
CA VAL A 172 -4.73 7.22 -15.35
C VAL A 172 -3.73 6.84 -16.43
N VAL A 173 -4.10 7.09 -17.68
CA VAL A 173 -3.25 6.82 -18.85
C VAL A 173 -3.20 8.04 -19.77
N PRO A 174 -2.11 8.27 -20.52
CA PRO A 174 -2.05 9.36 -21.50
C PRO A 174 -3.18 9.22 -22.52
N ALA A 175 -3.94 10.30 -22.75
CA ALA A 175 -5.08 10.29 -23.69
C ALA A 175 -4.67 10.10 -25.17
N ASN A 176 -3.41 10.38 -25.50
CA ASN A 176 -2.87 10.31 -26.87
C ASN A 176 -2.00 9.05 -27.09
N ALA A 177 -2.03 8.09 -26.14
CA ALA A 177 -1.31 6.84 -26.28
C ALA A 177 -1.77 6.10 -27.56
N LYS A 178 -0.82 5.56 -28.33
CA LYS A 178 -1.11 4.82 -29.59
C LYS A 178 -1.42 3.33 -29.36
N GLY A 179 -1.34 2.87 -28.13
CA GLY A 179 -1.55 1.49 -27.72
C GLY A 179 -1.55 1.37 -26.19
N PRO A 180 -1.63 0.14 -25.66
CA PRO A 180 -1.49 -0.10 -24.24
C PRO A 180 -0.16 0.44 -23.69
N VAL A 181 -0.19 1.02 -22.50
CA VAL A 181 1.00 1.61 -21.84
C VAL A 181 1.40 0.85 -20.59
N PRO A 182 2.70 0.79 -20.24
CA PRO A 182 3.13 0.33 -18.92
C PRO A 182 2.45 1.15 -17.82
N VAL A 183 2.14 0.51 -16.70
CA VAL A 183 1.47 1.17 -15.57
C VAL A 183 2.24 0.92 -14.28
N LEU A 184 2.52 1.96 -13.52
CA LEU A 184 3.03 1.85 -12.16
C LEU A 184 1.86 1.96 -11.18
N MET A 185 1.55 0.87 -10.47
CA MET A 185 0.59 0.88 -9.36
C MET A 185 1.26 1.44 -8.12
N MET A 186 0.65 2.44 -7.51
CA MET A 186 1.18 3.20 -6.38
C MET A 186 0.24 3.06 -5.19
N PHE A 187 0.79 2.72 -4.03
CA PHE A 187 0.00 2.79 -2.79
C PHE A 187 -0.20 4.26 -2.39
N GLY A 188 -1.44 4.71 -2.37
CA GLY A 188 -1.76 6.10 -2.04
C GLY A 188 -3.25 6.43 -2.16
N GLN A 189 -3.55 7.71 -2.12
CA GLN A 189 -4.92 8.19 -2.24
C GLN A 189 -5.47 7.95 -3.66
N SER A 190 -6.63 7.28 -3.75
CA SER A 190 -7.36 7.10 -5.01
C SER A 190 -8.16 8.35 -5.36
N VAL A 191 -7.47 9.36 -5.88
CA VAL A 191 -8.09 10.62 -6.32
C VAL A 191 -7.91 10.79 -7.83
N LEU A 192 -8.92 11.36 -8.49
CA LEU A 192 -8.76 11.76 -9.89
C LEU A 192 -7.73 12.90 -9.98
N PRO A 193 -6.96 13.01 -11.06
CA PRO A 193 -6.17 14.20 -11.34
C PRO A 193 -7.06 15.45 -11.35
N ASN A 194 -6.49 16.63 -11.52
CA ASN A 194 -7.30 17.85 -11.53
C ASN A 194 -8.42 17.74 -12.55
N PRO A 195 -9.70 17.74 -12.12
CA PRO A 195 -10.80 17.70 -13.05
C PRO A 195 -10.76 18.96 -13.92
N THR A 196 -11.16 18.81 -15.18
CA THR A 196 -11.38 19.95 -16.05
C THR A 196 -12.33 20.90 -15.33
N GLN A 197 -11.85 22.08 -14.96
CA GLN A 197 -12.68 23.05 -14.25
C GLN A 197 -13.75 23.58 -15.20
N PRO A 198 -15.00 23.75 -14.74
CA PRO A 198 -15.98 24.49 -15.50
C PRO A 198 -15.46 25.90 -15.84
N PRO A 199 -15.88 26.51 -16.96
CA PRO A 199 -15.62 27.91 -17.19
C PRO A 199 -16.01 28.74 -15.97
N GLN A 200 -15.31 29.85 -15.71
CA GLN A 200 -15.55 30.69 -14.51
C GLN A 200 -17.03 31.08 -14.36
N GLU A 201 -17.71 31.38 -15.48
CA GLU A 201 -19.15 31.70 -15.48
C GLU A 201 -20.00 30.55 -14.91
N ASP A 202 -19.69 29.31 -15.22
CA ASP A 202 -20.44 28.16 -14.70
C ASP A 202 -20.08 27.87 -13.24
N LEU A 203 -18.81 28.09 -12.88
CA LEU A 203 -18.36 27.99 -11.49
C LEU A 203 -19.08 29.04 -10.60
N ASP A 204 -19.24 30.24 -11.10
CA ASP A 204 -19.98 31.30 -10.42
C ASP A 204 -21.47 30.93 -10.23
N LYS A 205 -22.12 30.31 -11.25
CA LYS A 205 -23.49 29.79 -11.14
C LYS A 205 -23.60 28.70 -10.07
N ILE A 206 -22.62 27.75 -10.07
CA ILE A 206 -22.58 26.67 -9.06
C ILE A 206 -22.42 27.26 -7.67
N ASN A 207 -21.53 28.22 -7.48
CA ASN A 207 -21.29 28.87 -6.19
C ASN A 207 -22.51 29.64 -5.70
N ALA A 208 -23.21 30.36 -6.59
CA ALA A 208 -24.44 31.07 -6.26
C ALA A 208 -25.55 30.09 -5.82
N ALA A 209 -25.74 29.00 -6.53
CA ALA A 209 -26.70 27.96 -6.18
C ALA A 209 -26.37 27.29 -4.85
N LEU A 210 -25.11 26.98 -4.58
CA LEU A 210 -24.64 26.39 -3.31
C LEU A 210 -24.86 27.36 -2.14
N LYS A 211 -24.52 28.66 -2.27
CA LYS A 211 -24.76 29.64 -1.23
C LYS A 211 -26.23 29.69 -0.87
N THR A 212 -27.13 29.78 -1.88
CA THR A 212 -28.59 29.80 -1.68
C THR A 212 -29.07 28.53 -0.94
N LEU A 213 -28.57 27.35 -1.33
CA LEU A 213 -28.95 26.08 -0.69
C LEU A 213 -28.47 26.01 0.76
N LEU A 214 -27.25 26.45 1.02
CA LEU A 214 -26.64 26.47 2.37
C LEU A 214 -27.41 27.45 3.28
N GLU A 215 -27.80 28.65 2.79
CA GLU A 215 -28.61 29.62 3.53
C GLU A 215 -30.02 29.08 3.82
N GLN A 216 -30.60 28.28 2.93
CA GLN A 216 -31.88 27.61 3.17
C GLN A 216 -31.79 26.55 4.26
N GLN A 217 -30.66 25.83 4.34
CA GLN A 217 -30.43 24.81 5.37
C GLN A 217 -30.07 25.42 6.73
N ASP A 218 -29.26 26.48 6.72
CA ASP A 218 -28.87 27.22 7.92
C ASP A 218 -28.87 28.73 7.63
N PRO A 219 -29.94 29.46 8.04
CA PRO A 219 -30.06 30.90 7.81
C PRO A 219 -28.95 31.75 8.43
N SER A 220 -28.20 31.23 9.42
CA SER A 220 -27.09 31.97 10.02
C SER A 220 -25.90 32.14 9.07
N LEU A 221 -25.77 31.26 8.05
CA LEU A 221 -24.72 31.33 7.04
C LEU A 221 -24.81 32.57 6.16
N LYS A 222 -26.00 33.16 6.02
CA LYS A 222 -26.19 34.40 5.27
C LYS A 222 -25.30 35.53 5.79
N ALA A 223 -25.28 35.75 7.10
CA ALA A 223 -24.43 36.76 7.72
C ALA A 223 -22.95 36.51 7.49
N ILE A 224 -22.55 35.22 7.45
CA ILE A 224 -21.16 34.82 7.17
C ILE A 224 -20.80 35.13 5.72
N PHE A 225 -21.65 34.82 4.75
CA PHE A 225 -21.41 35.12 3.34
C PHE A 225 -21.40 36.63 3.05
N GLU A 226 -22.23 37.41 3.77
CA GLU A 226 -22.19 38.87 3.69
C GLU A 226 -20.91 39.46 4.28
N GLN A 227 -20.40 38.88 5.36
CA GLN A 227 -19.13 39.28 5.98
C GLN A 227 -17.91 38.94 5.10
N TYR A 228 -17.98 37.83 4.32
CA TYR A 228 -16.92 37.35 3.46
C TYR A 228 -17.36 37.24 1.99
N PRO A 229 -17.64 38.38 1.31
CA PRO A 229 -18.22 38.34 -0.05
C PRO A 229 -17.34 37.70 -1.10
N GLY A 230 -16.02 37.70 -0.91
CA GLY A 230 -15.06 37.01 -1.79
C GLY A 230 -14.92 35.50 -1.53
N TYR A 231 -15.58 34.96 -0.50
CA TYR A 231 -15.54 33.54 -0.23
C TYR A 231 -16.44 32.78 -1.21
N SER A 232 -15.92 31.69 -1.75
CA SER A 232 -16.67 30.76 -2.62
C SER A 232 -16.62 29.36 -2.04
N PRO A 233 -17.79 28.67 -1.87
CA PRO A 233 -17.84 27.28 -1.38
C PRO A 233 -17.01 26.32 -2.25
N VAL A 234 -16.98 26.55 -3.56
CA VAL A 234 -16.07 25.87 -4.49
C VAL A 234 -15.04 26.89 -4.97
N PRO A 235 -13.81 26.85 -4.47
CA PRO A 235 -12.78 27.79 -4.88
C PRO A 235 -12.34 27.52 -6.33
N SER A 236 -12.03 28.60 -7.06
CA SER A 236 -11.34 28.48 -8.34
C SER A 236 -9.96 27.86 -8.09
N GLN A 237 -9.62 26.80 -8.84
CA GLN A 237 -8.29 26.19 -8.75
C GLN A 237 -7.22 26.96 -9.56
N VAL A 238 -7.61 28.02 -10.24
CA VAL A 238 -6.66 28.91 -10.89
C VAL A 238 -5.84 29.60 -9.79
N ARG A 239 -4.69 29.00 -9.48
CA ARG A 239 -3.72 29.64 -8.57
C ARG A 239 -3.16 30.86 -9.27
N PRO A 240 -3.17 32.06 -8.64
CA PRO A 240 -2.46 33.21 -9.19
C PRO A 240 -1.00 32.83 -9.46
N PHE A 241 -0.48 33.20 -10.63
CA PHE A 241 0.94 33.06 -10.92
C PHE A 241 1.73 33.88 -9.89
N THR A 242 2.39 33.18 -9.00
CA THR A 242 3.37 33.81 -8.08
C THR A 242 4.74 33.68 -8.73
N PRO A 243 5.37 34.81 -9.14
CA PRO A 243 6.72 34.76 -9.67
C PRO A 243 7.65 34.09 -8.65
N ARG A 244 8.46 33.14 -9.10
CA ARG A 244 9.43 32.48 -8.24
C ARG A 244 10.52 33.46 -7.87
N THR A 245 10.95 33.43 -6.61
CA THR A 245 12.14 34.13 -6.18
C THR A 245 13.35 33.54 -6.92
N PRO A 246 14.17 34.34 -7.61
CA PRO A 246 15.38 33.86 -8.24
C PRO A 246 16.24 33.06 -7.26
N GLY A 247 16.73 31.89 -7.65
CA GLY A 247 17.54 31.02 -6.79
C GLY A 247 16.74 29.99 -5.96
N THR A 248 15.41 30.02 -5.97
CA THR A 248 14.63 28.95 -5.34
C THR A 248 14.73 27.67 -6.20
N PRO A 249 15.12 26.51 -5.63
CA PRO A 249 15.16 25.24 -6.36
C PRO A 249 13.82 24.94 -7.01
N VAL A 250 13.83 24.42 -8.23
CA VAL A 250 12.60 23.90 -8.87
C VAL A 250 12.24 22.62 -8.13
N PRO A 251 11.05 22.50 -7.50
CA PRO A 251 10.63 21.22 -6.93
C PRO A 251 10.61 20.16 -8.04
N GLU A 252 10.98 18.94 -7.71
CA GLU A 252 10.75 17.81 -8.60
C GLU A 252 9.24 17.74 -8.94
N PRO A 253 8.88 17.47 -10.20
CA PRO A 253 7.49 17.25 -10.54
C PRO A 253 6.95 16.02 -9.77
N PRO A 254 5.65 15.97 -9.48
CA PRO A 254 5.05 14.77 -8.87
C PRO A 254 5.37 13.51 -9.69
N SER A 255 5.59 12.38 -9.02
CA SER A 255 5.89 11.09 -9.67
C SER A 255 4.87 10.72 -10.76
N THR A 256 3.58 11.00 -10.52
CA THR A 256 2.50 10.80 -11.49
C THR A 256 2.66 11.63 -12.75
N GLN A 257 3.17 12.87 -12.63
CA GLN A 257 3.44 13.72 -13.79
C GLN A 257 4.61 13.18 -14.60
N VAL A 258 5.69 12.77 -13.93
CA VAL A 258 6.87 12.18 -14.60
C VAL A 258 6.46 10.93 -15.40
N LEU A 259 5.66 10.03 -14.80
CA LEU A 259 5.16 8.83 -15.49
C LEU A 259 4.38 9.19 -16.76
N ILE A 260 3.40 10.09 -16.65
CA ILE A 260 2.56 10.48 -17.80
C ILE A 260 3.37 11.18 -18.89
N GLU A 261 4.31 12.03 -18.55
CA GLU A 261 5.20 12.73 -19.52
C GLU A 261 6.11 11.76 -20.27
N HIS A 262 6.47 10.62 -19.67
CA HIS A 262 7.24 9.54 -20.31
C HIS A 262 6.36 8.51 -21.04
N GLY A 263 5.05 8.76 -21.14
CA GLY A 263 4.13 7.88 -21.86
C GLY A 263 3.64 6.67 -21.05
N TRP A 264 3.97 6.57 -19.76
CA TRP A 264 3.45 5.56 -18.86
C TRP A 264 2.10 5.98 -18.27
N GLY A 265 1.32 5.01 -17.77
CA GLY A 265 0.19 5.25 -16.89
C GLY A 265 0.56 5.06 -15.43
N TYR A 266 -0.38 5.40 -14.55
CA TYR A 266 -0.31 5.02 -13.15
C TYR A 266 -1.67 4.53 -12.62
N ALA A 267 -1.63 3.71 -11.57
CA ALA A 267 -2.80 3.30 -10.83
C ALA A 267 -2.60 3.62 -9.35
N ALA A 268 -3.40 4.53 -8.77
CA ALA A 268 -3.34 4.84 -7.35
C ALA A 268 -4.37 3.98 -6.60
N ILE A 269 -3.91 3.07 -5.75
CA ILE A 269 -4.76 2.20 -4.92
C ILE A 269 -4.69 2.63 -3.46
N ASN A 270 -5.86 2.78 -2.81
CA ASN A 270 -5.94 3.26 -1.43
C ASN A 270 -5.81 2.10 -0.43
N PRO A 271 -4.68 1.95 0.29
CA PRO A 271 -4.50 0.85 1.24
C PRO A 271 -5.52 0.87 2.38
N ALA A 272 -5.94 2.05 2.84
CA ALA A 272 -6.91 2.19 3.93
C ALA A 272 -8.31 1.67 3.54
N SER A 273 -8.64 1.61 2.24
CA SER A 273 -9.89 1.01 1.76
C SER A 273 -9.86 -0.52 1.75
N ILE A 274 -8.68 -1.12 1.90
CA ILE A 274 -8.45 -2.57 1.98
C ILE A 274 -8.39 -2.97 3.45
N GLN A 275 -7.46 -2.35 4.19
CA GLN A 275 -7.19 -2.62 5.60
C GLN A 275 -6.68 -1.36 6.28
N ALA A 276 -7.24 -1.03 7.44
CA ALA A 276 -6.79 0.12 8.22
C ALA A 276 -5.35 -0.07 8.73
N ASP A 277 -4.59 1.04 8.80
CA ASP A 277 -3.22 1.09 9.26
C ASP A 277 -3.15 1.30 10.79
N ASN A 278 -3.77 0.39 11.52
CA ASN A 278 -3.72 0.35 13.00
C ASN A 278 -4.22 -0.99 13.54
N GLY A 279 -3.83 -1.34 14.77
CA GLY A 279 -4.21 -2.58 15.44
C GLY A 279 -5.70 -2.70 15.71
N ALA A 280 -6.39 -1.60 16.03
CA ALA A 280 -7.84 -1.60 16.26
C ALA A 280 -8.64 -1.98 15.00
N GLY A 281 -8.04 -1.82 13.82
CA GLY A 281 -8.65 -2.18 12.54
C GLY A 281 -8.56 -3.66 12.17
N LEU A 282 -7.86 -4.49 12.91
CA LEU A 282 -7.63 -5.90 12.54
C LEU A 282 -8.86 -6.80 12.61
N THR A 283 -9.90 -6.39 13.31
CA THR A 283 -11.23 -7.04 13.30
C THR A 283 -12.19 -6.40 12.29
N ARG A 284 -11.68 -5.56 11.40
CA ARG A 284 -12.37 -4.83 10.32
C ARG A 284 -11.59 -4.97 9.02
N GLY A 285 -12.03 -4.26 7.96
CA GLY A 285 -11.40 -4.37 6.66
C GLY A 285 -11.40 -5.80 6.13
N ILE A 286 -10.48 -6.12 5.23
CA ILE A 286 -10.43 -7.46 4.61
C ILE A 286 -10.04 -8.55 5.63
N ILE A 287 -9.16 -8.25 6.57
CA ILE A 287 -8.76 -9.21 7.62
C ILE A 287 -9.97 -9.56 8.47
N GLY A 288 -10.72 -8.54 8.94
CA GLY A 288 -11.91 -8.75 9.73
C GLY A 288 -13.05 -9.42 8.95
N LEU A 289 -13.22 -9.12 7.67
CA LEU A 289 -14.22 -9.79 6.83
C LEU A 289 -13.96 -11.30 6.78
N VAL A 290 -12.72 -11.69 6.49
CA VAL A 290 -12.32 -13.12 6.40
C VAL A 290 -12.43 -13.82 7.75
N ASN A 291 -12.05 -13.15 8.83
CA ASN A 291 -12.11 -13.70 10.19
C ASN A 291 -13.47 -13.49 10.86
N LYS A 292 -14.49 -13.04 10.11
CA LYS A 292 -15.85 -12.80 10.60
C LYS A 292 -15.87 -11.91 11.84
N GLY A 293 -15.09 -10.83 11.79
CA GLY A 293 -14.96 -9.84 12.87
C GLY A 293 -14.24 -10.35 14.12
N GLN A 294 -13.60 -11.51 14.08
CA GLN A 294 -12.85 -12.08 15.21
C GLN A 294 -11.36 -11.71 15.14
N PRO A 295 -10.64 -11.71 16.28
CA PRO A 295 -9.20 -11.49 16.34
C PRO A 295 -8.41 -12.47 15.46
N ARG A 296 -7.26 -12.04 14.97
CA ARG A 296 -6.34 -12.86 14.20
C ARG A 296 -5.77 -14.01 15.01
N LYS A 297 -5.44 -15.11 14.29
CA LYS A 297 -4.55 -16.16 14.79
C LYS A 297 -3.09 -15.73 14.59
N PRO A 298 -2.14 -16.40 15.27
CA PRO A 298 -0.72 -16.04 15.18
C PRO A 298 -0.11 -16.06 13.78
N ASP A 299 -0.56 -16.90 12.88
CA ASP A 299 -0.08 -17.00 11.49
C ASP A 299 -1.02 -16.36 10.47
N ASP A 300 -2.09 -15.68 10.90
CA ASP A 300 -2.94 -14.88 10.00
C ASP A 300 -2.17 -13.65 9.49
N TRP A 301 -2.57 -13.21 8.30
CA TRP A 301 -1.94 -12.07 7.62
C TRP A 301 -1.99 -10.74 8.38
N GLY A 302 -0.92 -9.98 8.26
CA GLY A 302 -0.85 -8.59 8.71
C GLY A 302 -1.32 -7.61 7.63
N ALA A 303 -1.34 -6.32 7.97
CA ALA A 303 -1.79 -5.27 7.05
C ALA A 303 -0.91 -5.19 5.79
N LEU A 304 0.42 -5.39 5.89
CA LEU A 304 1.29 -5.40 4.70
C LEU A 304 0.87 -6.47 3.69
N ARG A 305 0.54 -7.66 4.16
CA ARG A 305 0.10 -8.76 3.31
C ARG A 305 -1.33 -8.53 2.77
N ALA A 306 -2.19 -7.87 3.55
CA ALA A 306 -3.54 -7.49 3.14
C ALA A 306 -3.51 -6.40 2.04
N TRP A 307 -2.63 -5.40 2.16
CA TRP A 307 -2.42 -4.40 1.12
C TRP A 307 -1.84 -5.01 -0.16
N SER A 308 -0.89 -5.94 -0.01
CA SER A 308 -0.35 -6.74 -1.13
C SER A 308 -1.46 -7.51 -1.86
N TRP A 309 -2.36 -8.17 -1.12
CA TRP A 309 -3.52 -8.83 -1.71
C TRP A 309 -4.43 -7.85 -2.46
N GLY A 310 -4.71 -6.70 -1.87
CA GLY A 310 -5.53 -5.67 -2.52
C GLY A 310 -4.90 -5.16 -3.81
N ALA A 311 -3.58 -4.96 -3.84
CA ALA A 311 -2.84 -4.60 -5.06
C ALA A 311 -2.95 -5.70 -6.13
N ALA A 312 -2.86 -6.98 -5.74
CA ALA A 312 -3.08 -8.10 -6.66
C ALA A 312 -4.51 -8.10 -7.24
N ARG A 313 -5.52 -7.72 -6.45
CA ARG A 313 -6.91 -7.53 -6.96
C ARG A 313 -7.01 -6.34 -7.91
N GLY A 314 -6.26 -5.25 -7.62
CA GLY A 314 -6.12 -4.13 -8.56
C GLY A 314 -5.51 -4.55 -9.90
N LEU A 315 -4.50 -5.42 -9.85
CA LEU A 315 -3.88 -5.99 -11.06
C LEU A 315 -4.88 -6.82 -11.88
N ASP A 316 -5.78 -7.59 -11.24
CA ASP A 316 -6.83 -8.32 -11.95
C ASP A 316 -7.69 -7.39 -12.83
N TYR A 317 -7.98 -6.18 -12.38
CA TYR A 317 -8.66 -5.18 -13.20
C TYR A 317 -7.76 -4.66 -14.32
N LEU A 318 -6.51 -4.32 -14.02
CA LEU A 318 -5.58 -3.79 -15.02
C LEU A 318 -5.35 -4.77 -16.17
N GLU A 319 -5.39 -6.08 -15.92
CA GLU A 319 -5.30 -7.13 -16.94
C GLU A 319 -6.50 -7.12 -17.89
N THR A 320 -7.62 -6.53 -17.51
CA THR A 320 -8.82 -6.39 -18.35
C THR A 320 -8.92 -5.05 -19.09
N ASP A 321 -8.10 -4.06 -18.72
CA ASP A 321 -8.17 -2.71 -19.28
C ASP A 321 -7.34 -2.62 -20.56
N PRO A 322 -7.95 -2.41 -21.76
CA PRO A 322 -7.23 -2.42 -23.03
C PRO A 322 -6.24 -1.26 -23.20
N ALA A 323 -6.28 -0.25 -22.33
CA ALA A 323 -5.32 0.85 -22.31
C ALA A 323 -4.03 0.52 -21.55
N VAL A 324 -4.01 -0.60 -20.81
CA VAL A 324 -2.90 -1.02 -19.98
C VAL A 324 -2.12 -2.15 -20.63
N ASP A 325 -0.80 -2.02 -20.70
CA ASP A 325 0.08 -3.15 -20.99
C ASP A 325 0.22 -4.02 -19.73
N ALA A 326 -0.67 -4.99 -19.61
CA ALA A 326 -0.78 -5.86 -18.45
C ALA A 326 0.49 -6.68 -18.16
N LYS A 327 1.39 -6.83 -19.14
CA LYS A 327 2.67 -7.54 -18.97
C LYS A 327 3.72 -6.67 -18.28
N HIS A 328 3.53 -5.36 -18.28
CA HIS A 328 4.49 -4.39 -17.77
C HIS A 328 3.86 -3.51 -16.67
N VAL A 329 3.11 -4.14 -15.75
CA VAL A 329 2.59 -3.46 -14.56
C VAL A 329 3.61 -3.57 -13.43
N GLY A 330 3.95 -2.41 -12.84
CA GLY A 330 4.82 -2.29 -11.68
C GLY A 330 4.06 -1.97 -10.41
N ILE A 331 4.75 -2.09 -9.28
CA ILE A 331 4.27 -1.69 -7.95
C ILE A 331 5.25 -0.69 -7.32
N GLU A 332 4.73 0.35 -6.67
CA GLU A 332 5.53 1.38 -6.01
C GLU A 332 4.98 1.66 -4.61
N GLY A 333 5.86 2.09 -3.72
CA GLY A 333 5.53 2.66 -2.43
C GLY A 333 6.75 3.18 -1.69
N VAL A 334 6.50 4.12 -0.78
CA VAL A 334 7.52 4.71 0.10
C VAL A 334 7.19 4.38 1.55
N SER A 335 8.22 4.22 2.40
CA SER A 335 8.03 3.96 3.83
C SER A 335 7.30 2.62 4.08
N ARG A 336 6.26 2.61 4.91
CA ARG A 336 5.39 1.44 5.11
C ARG A 336 4.79 0.92 3.81
N TYR A 337 4.51 1.79 2.86
CA TYR A 337 4.05 1.38 1.53
C TYR A 337 5.20 0.84 0.67
N GLY A 338 6.45 1.25 0.92
CA GLY A 338 7.65 0.59 0.37
C GLY A 338 7.81 -0.85 0.89
N LYS A 339 7.54 -1.08 2.20
CA LYS A 339 7.44 -2.43 2.76
C LYS A 339 6.36 -3.24 2.02
N ALA A 340 5.15 -2.67 1.86
CA ALA A 340 4.03 -3.31 1.16
C ALA A 340 4.33 -3.57 -0.32
N ALA A 341 5.02 -2.66 -1.01
CA ALA A 341 5.41 -2.82 -2.41
C ALA A 341 6.41 -3.98 -2.59
N LEU A 342 7.40 -4.08 -1.70
CA LEU A 342 8.36 -5.20 -1.73
C LEU A 342 7.66 -6.54 -1.43
N VAL A 343 6.77 -6.58 -0.42
CA VAL A 343 5.95 -7.75 -0.11
C VAL A 343 5.07 -8.11 -1.31
N THR A 344 4.45 -7.12 -1.97
CA THR A 344 3.63 -7.36 -3.16
C THR A 344 4.46 -7.97 -4.28
N LEU A 345 5.60 -7.38 -4.60
CA LEU A 345 6.48 -7.89 -5.66
C LEU A 345 6.98 -9.31 -5.34
N ALA A 346 7.32 -9.61 -4.09
CA ALA A 346 7.82 -10.92 -3.68
C ALA A 346 6.76 -12.04 -3.80
N PHE A 347 5.51 -11.75 -3.45
CA PHE A 347 4.46 -12.77 -3.36
C PHE A 347 3.55 -12.83 -4.60
N GLU A 348 3.30 -11.69 -5.29
CA GLU A 348 2.50 -11.66 -6.51
C GLU A 348 3.41 -11.60 -7.76
N GLN A 349 3.60 -12.74 -8.38
CA GLN A 349 4.55 -12.89 -9.48
C GLN A 349 4.14 -12.20 -10.78
N ARG A 350 2.89 -11.77 -10.94
CA ARG A 350 2.40 -11.06 -12.12
C ARG A 350 2.87 -9.60 -12.20
N PHE A 351 3.28 -8.99 -11.07
CA PHE A 351 3.94 -7.69 -11.13
C PHE A 351 5.31 -7.86 -11.78
N TYR A 352 5.55 -7.13 -12.86
CA TYR A 352 6.77 -7.21 -13.65
C TYR A 352 7.95 -6.50 -12.97
N MET A 353 7.69 -5.42 -12.23
CA MET A 353 8.69 -4.55 -11.65
C MET A 353 8.23 -3.92 -10.33
N GLY A 354 9.19 -3.41 -9.55
CA GLY A 354 8.90 -2.67 -8.33
C GLY A 354 9.87 -1.52 -8.09
N LEU A 355 9.34 -0.37 -7.65
CA LEU A 355 10.09 0.76 -7.10
C LEU A 355 9.86 0.81 -5.59
N ILE A 356 10.89 0.44 -4.82
CA ILE A 356 10.81 0.24 -3.38
C ILE A 356 11.49 1.40 -2.67
N GLY A 357 10.69 2.35 -2.19
CA GLY A 357 11.17 3.59 -1.58
C GLY A 357 11.30 3.51 -0.07
N SER A 358 12.47 3.80 0.48
CA SER A 358 12.75 4.05 1.91
C SER A 358 12.01 3.10 2.87
N SER A 359 12.11 1.78 2.62
CA SER A 359 11.22 0.79 3.22
C SER A 359 11.61 0.35 4.64
N GLY A 360 12.86 0.44 5.05
CA GLY A 360 13.30 0.12 6.42
C GLY A 360 13.05 -1.32 6.88
N GLU A 361 12.91 -1.51 8.18
CA GLU A 361 12.63 -2.79 8.84
C GLU A 361 11.27 -3.36 8.41
N GLY A 362 11.21 -4.67 8.15
CA GLY A 362 10.03 -5.30 7.55
C GLY A 362 9.85 -4.98 6.06
N GLY A 363 10.83 -4.30 5.45
CA GLY A 363 11.01 -4.06 4.03
C GLY A 363 12.38 -4.55 3.58
N ALA A 364 13.21 -3.68 3.02
CA ALA A 364 14.52 -4.04 2.48
C ALA A 364 15.64 -4.14 3.54
N LYS A 365 15.45 -3.55 4.73
CA LYS A 365 16.48 -3.55 5.79
C LYS A 365 16.64 -4.95 6.41
N LEU A 366 17.89 -5.38 6.63
CA LEU A 366 18.18 -6.61 7.36
C LEU A 366 17.68 -6.54 8.81
N SER A 367 16.79 -7.45 9.19
CA SER A 367 16.28 -7.56 10.57
C SER A 367 17.37 -7.93 11.57
N ARG A 368 18.37 -8.70 11.14
CA ARG A 368 19.53 -9.09 11.97
C ARG A 368 20.48 -7.95 12.26
N ARG A 369 20.32 -6.81 11.62
CA ARG A 369 21.15 -5.64 11.80
C ARG A 369 20.58 -4.69 12.85
N ASN A 370 21.33 -4.43 13.91
CA ASN A 370 20.98 -3.50 14.97
C ASN A 370 21.39 -2.06 14.60
N TRP A 371 20.62 -1.42 13.73
CA TRP A 371 20.78 -0.02 13.36
C TRP A 371 19.39 0.58 13.16
N GLY A 372 19.09 1.70 13.81
CA GLY A 372 17.82 2.39 13.64
C GLY A 372 16.62 1.55 14.05
N GLU A 373 15.65 1.46 13.15
CA GLU A 373 14.45 0.62 13.28
C GLU A 373 14.84 -0.86 13.45
N SER A 374 14.14 -1.58 14.30
CA SER A 374 14.47 -2.98 14.62
C SER A 374 13.19 -3.84 14.70
N VAL A 375 13.37 -5.16 14.87
CA VAL A 375 12.26 -6.10 15.14
C VAL A 375 11.39 -5.61 16.29
N GLU A 376 11.98 -5.04 17.34
CA GLU A 376 11.27 -4.51 18.51
C GLU A 376 10.35 -3.35 18.16
N SER A 377 10.69 -2.53 17.15
CA SER A 377 9.82 -1.47 16.62
C SER A 377 8.54 -2.07 16.05
N LEU A 378 8.67 -3.12 15.22
CA LEU A 378 7.55 -3.80 14.56
C LEU A 378 6.78 -4.77 15.48
N THR A 379 7.23 -5.03 16.68
CA THR A 379 6.49 -5.83 17.67
C THR A 379 5.78 -4.97 18.70
N GLY A 380 6.02 -3.66 18.71
CA GLY A 380 5.34 -2.69 19.56
C GLY A 380 3.91 -2.40 19.10
N THR A 381 3.09 -1.85 19.99
CA THR A 381 1.65 -1.57 19.78
C THR A 381 1.38 -0.68 18.56
N GLY A 382 2.33 0.18 18.17
CA GLY A 382 2.18 1.10 17.04
C GLY A 382 2.23 0.42 15.67
N GLU A 383 2.96 -0.69 15.52
CA GLU A 383 3.33 -1.24 14.21
C GLU A 383 3.11 -2.76 14.05
N TYR A 384 2.87 -3.51 15.14
CA TYR A 384 2.69 -4.97 15.11
C TYR A 384 1.61 -5.44 14.13
N HIS A 385 0.65 -4.58 13.83
CA HIS A 385 -0.47 -4.89 12.93
C HIS A 385 -0.02 -5.08 11.48
N TRP A 386 1.17 -4.58 11.11
CA TRP A 386 1.73 -4.79 9.77
C TRP A 386 2.12 -6.25 9.53
N MET A 387 2.56 -6.94 10.59
CA MET A 387 3.17 -8.26 10.55
C MET A 387 2.17 -9.36 10.96
N ALA A 388 2.53 -10.62 10.72
CA ALA A 388 1.86 -11.75 11.36
C ALA A 388 2.01 -11.67 12.88
N GLY A 389 1.05 -12.22 13.63
CA GLY A 389 1.17 -12.33 15.08
C GLY A 389 2.45 -13.05 15.51
N ASN A 390 2.82 -14.11 14.81
CA ASN A 390 4.05 -14.87 15.06
C ASN A 390 5.33 -14.03 15.07
N PHE A 391 5.38 -12.91 14.34
CA PHE A 391 6.54 -12.03 14.33
C PHE A 391 6.86 -11.46 15.72
N MET A 392 5.86 -11.29 16.58
CA MET A 392 6.03 -10.80 17.95
C MET A 392 6.93 -11.71 18.80
N LYS A 393 7.06 -13.00 18.45
CA LYS A 393 7.98 -13.92 19.13
C LYS A 393 9.42 -13.42 19.16
N TYR A 394 9.83 -12.72 18.11
CA TYR A 394 11.21 -12.26 17.93
C TYR A 394 11.52 -10.96 18.70
N GLY A 395 10.51 -10.28 19.22
CA GLY A 395 10.62 -9.21 20.20
C GLY A 395 10.49 -9.65 21.65
N ALA A 396 10.18 -10.94 21.90
CA ALA A 396 9.91 -11.44 23.25
C ALA A 396 11.17 -11.53 24.11
N SER A 397 11.14 -10.85 25.28
CA SER A 397 12.13 -11.01 26.35
C SER A 397 11.73 -12.09 27.36
N GLU A 398 10.41 -12.33 27.54
CA GLU A 398 9.88 -13.37 28.40
C GLU A 398 8.63 -14.00 27.76
N ALA A 399 8.69 -15.30 27.52
CA ALA A 399 7.60 -16.07 26.95
C ALA A 399 7.66 -17.55 27.38
N THR A 400 6.58 -18.30 27.13
CA THR A 400 6.53 -19.75 27.41
C THR A 400 7.57 -20.55 26.62
N PHE A 401 8.03 -20.04 25.48
CA PHE A 401 9.06 -20.64 24.63
C PHE A 401 10.47 -20.04 24.87
N GLY A 402 10.63 -19.20 25.90
CA GLY A 402 11.88 -18.48 26.18
C GLY A 402 11.98 -17.14 25.45
N SER A 403 13.17 -16.49 25.53
CA SER A 403 13.46 -15.27 24.79
C SER A 403 13.87 -15.59 23.35
N LYS A 404 13.39 -14.79 22.38
CA LYS A 404 13.83 -14.81 20.98
C LYS A 404 14.21 -13.41 20.50
N ASN A 405 15.00 -13.33 19.46
CA ASN A 405 15.50 -12.09 18.88
C ASN A 405 15.62 -12.20 17.35
N ALA A 406 16.07 -11.15 16.69
CA ALA A 406 16.24 -11.12 15.23
C ALA A 406 17.13 -12.27 14.68
N GLY A 407 18.12 -12.74 15.45
CA GLY A 407 18.95 -13.87 15.07
C GLY A 407 18.22 -15.21 14.96
N ASP A 408 17.06 -15.33 15.61
CA ASP A 408 16.22 -16.54 15.62
C ASP A 408 15.22 -16.59 14.46
N LEU A 409 15.08 -15.50 13.67
CA LEU A 409 14.23 -15.51 12.48
C LEU A 409 14.72 -16.58 11.49
N PRO A 410 13.82 -17.39 10.91
CA PRO A 410 14.24 -18.39 9.90
C PRO A 410 14.62 -17.76 8.56
N VAL A 411 14.19 -16.53 8.31
CA VAL A 411 14.37 -15.75 7.09
C VAL A 411 14.81 -14.32 7.41
N ASP A 412 15.25 -13.57 6.39
CA ASP A 412 15.54 -12.13 6.53
C ASP A 412 15.25 -11.38 5.22
N SER A 413 15.35 -10.06 5.20
CA SER A 413 14.97 -9.18 4.09
C SER A 413 15.64 -9.50 2.77
N HIS A 414 16.89 -9.99 2.79
CA HIS A 414 17.59 -10.41 1.57
C HIS A 414 16.86 -11.57 0.86
N GLU A 415 16.22 -12.48 1.60
CA GLU A 415 15.38 -13.53 1.02
C GLU A 415 14.06 -12.97 0.47
N LEU A 416 13.49 -11.94 1.09
CA LEU A 416 12.32 -11.23 0.52
C LEU A 416 12.69 -10.58 -0.82
N ILE A 417 13.86 -9.92 -0.91
CA ILE A 417 14.38 -9.37 -2.17
C ILE A 417 14.65 -10.50 -3.18
N ALA A 418 15.21 -11.62 -2.75
CA ALA A 418 15.46 -12.78 -3.58
C ALA A 418 14.16 -13.40 -4.16
N LEU A 419 13.04 -13.36 -3.44
CA LEU A 419 11.73 -13.78 -3.96
C LEU A 419 11.25 -12.92 -5.15
N CYS A 420 11.78 -11.71 -5.31
CA CYS A 420 11.47 -10.84 -6.45
C CYS A 420 12.18 -11.28 -7.73
N ALA A 421 13.32 -11.98 -7.62
CA ALA A 421 14.12 -12.42 -8.76
C ALA A 421 13.32 -13.35 -9.70
N PRO A 422 13.52 -13.27 -11.02
CA PRO A 422 14.42 -12.40 -11.77
C PRO A 422 13.80 -11.06 -12.21
N ARG A 423 12.66 -10.66 -11.64
CA ARG A 423 11.89 -9.46 -12.02
C ARG A 423 12.61 -8.18 -11.61
N LEU A 424 12.26 -7.08 -12.28
CA LEU A 424 12.86 -5.78 -12.08
C LEU A 424 12.60 -5.26 -10.66
N THR A 425 13.64 -5.07 -9.88
CA THR A 425 13.55 -4.63 -8.48
C THR A 425 14.47 -3.45 -8.25
N PHE A 426 13.90 -2.25 -8.08
CA PHE A 426 14.63 -1.01 -7.86
C PHE A 426 14.47 -0.58 -6.40
N ILE A 427 15.55 -0.53 -5.63
CA ILE A 427 15.55 -0.08 -4.25
C ILE A 427 16.04 1.36 -4.19
N SER A 428 15.19 2.24 -3.63
CA SER A 428 15.35 3.70 -3.59
C SER A 428 15.41 4.19 -2.14
N TYR A 429 16.33 5.11 -1.87
CA TYR A 429 16.40 5.84 -0.60
C TYR A 429 16.73 7.31 -0.85
N GLY A 430 16.28 8.19 0.04
CA GLY A 430 16.76 9.57 0.13
C GLY A 430 17.98 9.69 1.03
N VAL A 431 18.24 10.92 1.49
CA VAL A 431 19.31 11.20 2.45
C VAL A 431 18.75 11.78 3.75
N PRO A 432 19.34 11.44 4.91
CA PRO A 432 18.89 11.94 6.21
C PRO A 432 18.93 13.47 6.32
N GLU A 433 19.89 14.10 5.69
CA GLU A 433 20.08 15.56 5.68
C GLU A 433 18.90 16.31 5.04
N MET A 434 18.15 15.62 4.15
CA MET A 434 16.96 16.15 3.49
C MET A 434 15.65 15.57 4.05
N GLY A 435 15.73 14.79 5.15
CA GLY A 435 14.58 14.29 5.88
C GLY A 435 14.16 12.85 5.58
N ASP A 436 14.98 12.05 4.84
CA ASP A 436 14.78 10.60 4.86
C ASP A 436 15.27 10.06 6.21
N ALA A 437 14.45 9.28 6.89
CA ALA A 437 14.75 8.92 8.27
C ALA A 437 16.01 8.04 8.35
N LYS A 438 17.01 8.51 9.09
CA LYS A 438 18.29 7.82 9.33
C LYS A 438 18.08 6.39 9.87
N TRP A 439 17.04 6.21 10.67
CA TRP A 439 16.74 4.95 11.32
C TRP A 439 16.27 3.83 10.36
N LEU A 440 15.98 4.15 9.09
CA LEU A 440 15.62 3.17 8.05
C LEU A 440 16.80 2.29 7.58
N ASP A 441 18.00 2.57 8.05
CA ASP A 441 19.22 1.81 7.77
C ASP A 441 19.46 1.57 6.26
N HIS A 442 19.80 2.63 5.56
CA HIS A 442 20.07 2.58 4.11
C HIS A 442 21.20 1.58 3.78
N GLN A 443 22.28 1.57 4.59
CA GLN A 443 23.40 0.65 4.43
C GLN A 443 22.96 -0.81 4.65
N GLY A 444 22.12 -1.09 5.66
CA GLY A 444 21.62 -2.43 5.91
C GLY A 444 20.67 -2.93 4.82
N SER A 445 19.92 -2.02 4.20
CA SER A 445 19.08 -2.31 3.04
C SER A 445 19.92 -2.61 1.79
N PHE A 446 21.03 -1.90 1.60
CA PHE A 446 21.98 -2.19 0.54
C PHE A 446 22.66 -3.56 0.75
N MET A 447 23.06 -3.86 1.98
CA MET A 447 23.62 -5.18 2.34
C MET A 447 22.65 -6.32 2.03
N ALA A 448 21.35 -6.14 2.29
CA ALA A 448 20.32 -7.11 1.93
C ALA A 448 20.20 -7.31 0.43
N ALA A 449 20.25 -6.22 -0.35
CA ALA A 449 20.23 -6.29 -1.80
C ALA A 449 21.44 -7.07 -2.36
N VAL A 450 22.64 -6.82 -1.84
CA VAL A 450 23.86 -7.57 -2.20
C VAL A 450 23.73 -9.04 -1.82
N ALA A 451 23.19 -9.35 -0.63
CA ALA A 451 23.00 -10.75 -0.20
C ALA A 451 21.96 -11.51 -1.04
N ALA A 452 21.06 -10.80 -1.74
CA ALA A 452 20.08 -11.39 -2.66
C ALA A 452 20.64 -11.68 -4.07
N GLU A 453 21.74 -11.05 -4.47
CA GLU A 453 22.33 -11.17 -5.82
C GLU A 453 22.52 -12.61 -6.32
N PRO A 454 22.95 -13.58 -5.49
CA PRO A 454 23.16 -14.95 -5.98
C PRO A 454 21.92 -15.59 -6.59
N VAL A 455 20.72 -15.22 -6.13
CA VAL A 455 19.46 -15.73 -6.68
C VAL A 455 19.16 -15.09 -8.04
N PHE A 456 19.40 -13.79 -8.20
CA PHE A 456 19.27 -13.13 -9.51
C PHE A 456 20.18 -13.80 -10.53
N ARG A 457 21.47 -14.02 -10.18
CA ARG A 457 22.41 -14.73 -11.06
C ARG A 457 21.99 -16.16 -11.39
N LEU A 458 21.49 -16.91 -10.39
CA LEU A 458 21.00 -18.28 -10.60
C LEU A 458 19.86 -18.34 -11.62
N LEU A 459 19.00 -17.32 -11.62
CA LEU A 459 17.85 -17.21 -12.53
C LEU A 459 18.15 -16.49 -13.84
N GLY A 460 19.44 -16.27 -14.15
CA GLY A 460 19.88 -15.66 -15.41
C GLY A 460 19.71 -14.15 -15.51
N ALA A 461 19.36 -13.50 -14.41
CA ALA A 461 19.24 -12.05 -14.33
C ALA A 461 20.57 -11.40 -13.94
N LYS A 462 20.83 -10.17 -14.41
CA LYS A 462 21.91 -9.34 -13.91
C LYS A 462 21.50 -8.74 -12.56
N ASP A 463 22.43 -8.73 -11.64
CA ASP A 463 22.27 -8.13 -10.30
C ASP A 463 22.87 -6.72 -10.22
N LEU A 464 23.23 -6.27 -9.00
CA LEU A 464 23.88 -4.97 -8.76
C LEU A 464 25.32 -4.90 -9.32
N GLY A 465 25.95 -6.05 -9.59
CA GLY A 465 27.35 -6.15 -10.00
C GLY A 465 28.35 -5.91 -8.86
N VAL A 466 27.92 -6.07 -7.60
CA VAL A 466 28.77 -5.94 -6.43
C VAL A 466 29.56 -7.25 -6.23
N THR A 467 30.87 -7.15 -6.08
CA THR A 467 31.76 -8.31 -5.92
C THR A 467 32.14 -8.57 -4.47
N GLU A 468 31.97 -7.58 -3.62
CA GLU A 468 32.24 -7.67 -2.19
C GLU A 468 31.18 -8.52 -1.46
N ASP A 469 31.61 -9.18 -0.40
CA ASP A 469 30.70 -9.84 0.52
C ASP A 469 29.73 -8.80 1.14
N TYR A 470 28.44 -9.13 1.27
CA TYR A 470 27.42 -8.23 1.80
C TYR A 470 27.81 -7.58 3.15
N ARG A 471 28.59 -8.28 3.98
CA ARG A 471 29.06 -7.78 5.29
C ARG A 471 30.04 -6.63 5.18
N THR A 472 30.72 -6.50 4.06
CA THR A 472 31.76 -5.47 3.81
C THR A 472 31.37 -4.51 2.69
N ALA A 473 30.38 -4.85 1.87
CA ALA A 473 29.91 -4.04 0.77
C ALA A 473 29.42 -2.66 1.28
N LYS A 474 29.84 -1.61 0.61
CA LYS A 474 29.44 -0.23 0.91
C LYS A 474 28.48 0.25 -0.17
N MET A 475 27.39 0.88 0.26
CA MET A 475 26.47 1.49 -0.70
C MET A 475 27.18 2.58 -1.49
N PRO A 476 26.80 2.76 -2.78
CA PRO A 476 27.32 3.85 -3.61
C PRO A 476 27.08 5.23 -3.01
N GLY A 477 27.83 6.21 -3.47
CA GLY A 477 27.58 7.61 -3.11
C GLY A 477 26.21 8.09 -3.58
N VAL A 478 25.73 9.16 -2.96
CA VAL A 478 24.45 9.79 -3.31
C VAL A 478 24.43 10.14 -4.80
N ASN A 479 23.31 9.90 -5.45
CA ASN A 479 23.08 10.05 -6.88
C ASN A 479 23.88 9.10 -7.79
N VAL A 480 24.64 8.15 -7.24
CA VAL A 480 25.29 7.07 -8.00
C VAL A 480 24.35 5.86 -8.02
N GLY A 481 23.88 5.49 -9.21
CA GLY A 481 22.99 4.34 -9.41
C GLY A 481 23.73 3.10 -9.87
N LEU A 482 23.35 1.93 -9.34
CA LEU A 482 23.67 0.62 -9.90
C LEU A 482 22.45 0.17 -10.72
N LEU A 483 22.44 0.49 -12.02
CA LEU A 483 21.25 0.45 -12.91
C LEU A 483 21.49 -0.40 -14.17
N ASP A 484 22.42 -1.35 -14.11
CA ASP A 484 22.77 -2.20 -15.26
C ASP A 484 22.08 -3.58 -15.20
N GLY A 485 21.57 -3.95 -14.04
CA GLY A 485 20.90 -5.23 -13.77
C GLY A 485 19.40 -5.11 -13.55
N GLN A 486 18.73 -6.25 -13.41
CA GLN A 486 17.33 -6.35 -12.99
C GLN A 486 17.16 -6.07 -11.49
N LEU A 487 18.19 -6.23 -10.68
CA LEU A 487 18.26 -5.66 -9.34
C LEU A 487 18.99 -4.33 -9.43
N ALA A 488 18.39 -3.26 -8.93
CA ALA A 488 18.91 -1.92 -9.02
C ALA A 488 18.90 -1.21 -7.66
N TRP A 489 19.84 -0.29 -7.48
CA TRP A 489 19.97 0.55 -6.29
C TRP A 489 20.29 1.98 -6.68
N ARG A 490 19.61 2.95 -6.04
CA ARG A 490 20.02 4.35 -6.12
C ARG A 490 19.57 5.12 -4.88
N GLN A 491 20.52 5.75 -4.18
CA GLN A 491 20.23 6.77 -3.19
C GLN A 491 20.19 8.13 -3.87
N HIS A 492 19.10 8.89 -3.70
CA HIS A 492 18.96 10.25 -4.23
C HIS A 492 19.22 11.31 -3.15
N ASP A 493 19.46 12.55 -3.55
CA ASP A 493 19.73 13.68 -2.67
C ASP A 493 18.47 14.37 -2.11
N GLY A 494 17.28 13.80 -2.30
CA GLY A 494 16.04 14.23 -1.68
C GLY A 494 15.78 13.58 -0.32
N GLY A 495 14.63 13.93 0.28
CA GLY A 495 14.18 13.39 1.57
C GLY A 495 13.36 12.10 1.46
N HIS A 496 12.36 11.95 2.33
CA HIS A 496 11.51 10.75 2.45
C HIS A 496 10.48 10.66 1.31
N THR A 497 10.94 10.37 0.12
CA THR A 497 10.18 10.26 -1.12
C THR A 497 10.98 9.47 -2.14
N ASP A 498 10.36 8.96 -3.18
CA ASP A 498 11.03 8.37 -4.35
C ASP A 498 11.01 9.26 -5.60
N ALA A 499 10.31 10.39 -5.54
CA ALA A 499 10.11 11.29 -6.68
C ALA A 499 11.39 11.61 -7.49
N PRO A 500 12.56 11.88 -6.87
CA PRO A 500 13.80 12.11 -7.63
C PRO A 500 14.29 10.87 -8.39
N ASN A 501 13.85 9.68 -7.99
CA ASN A 501 14.26 8.42 -8.62
C ASN A 501 13.29 7.91 -9.70
N VAL A 502 12.07 8.46 -9.80
CA VAL A 502 11.06 7.98 -10.77
C VAL A 502 11.56 8.06 -12.21
N LYS A 503 12.21 9.16 -12.62
CA LYS A 503 12.81 9.29 -13.96
C LYS A 503 13.89 8.23 -14.23
N TYR A 504 14.74 7.95 -13.24
CA TYR A 504 15.78 6.92 -13.37
C TYR A 504 15.19 5.51 -13.39
N PHE A 505 14.10 5.29 -12.64
CA PHE A 505 13.34 4.05 -12.66
C PHE A 505 12.73 3.79 -14.04
N ILE A 506 12.10 4.77 -14.65
CA ILE A 506 11.51 4.66 -16.00
C ILE A 506 12.60 4.37 -17.03
N ASP A 507 13.65 5.19 -17.09
CA ASP A 507 14.77 5.02 -18.02
C ASP A 507 15.46 3.66 -17.87
N TRP A 508 15.51 3.13 -16.65
CA TRP A 508 16.05 1.81 -16.35
C TRP A 508 15.10 0.70 -16.79
N ALA A 509 13.81 0.78 -16.44
CA ALA A 509 12.82 -0.24 -16.75
C ALA A 509 12.58 -0.35 -18.26
N ASP A 510 12.56 0.76 -19.00
CA ASP A 510 12.38 0.79 -20.46
C ASP A 510 13.44 -0.03 -21.19
N LYS A 511 14.69 -0.10 -20.69
CA LYS A 511 15.73 -0.96 -21.27
C LYS A 511 15.34 -2.44 -21.31
N PHE A 512 14.55 -2.90 -20.34
CA PHE A 512 14.11 -4.29 -20.24
C PHE A 512 12.76 -4.52 -20.91
N ILE A 513 11.86 -3.55 -20.91
CA ILE A 513 10.57 -3.60 -21.61
C ILE A 513 10.82 -3.67 -23.12
N ASP A 514 11.68 -2.82 -23.66
CA ASP A 514 11.99 -2.77 -25.10
C ASP A 514 12.83 -3.96 -25.58
N ALA A 515 13.65 -4.54 -24.70
CA ALA A 515 14.54 -5.65 -25.03
C ALA A 515 13.84 -7.01 -25.23
N LYS A 516 12.51 -7.09 -25.09
CA LYS A 516 11.72 -8.35 -25.13
C LYS A 516 12.21 -9.40 -24.13
N TYR A 517 12.80 -8.94 -23.02
CA TYR A 517 13.17 -9.83 -21.92
C TYR A 517 11.90 -10.38 -21.28
N VAL A 518 11.70 -11.69 -21.41
CA VAL A 518 10.65 -12.41 -20.65
C VAL A 518 11.36 -13.18 -19.55
N PRO A 519 11.16 -12.84 -18.26
CA PRO A 519 11.64 -13.67 -17.16
C PRO A 519 11.12 -15.09 -17.32
N GLU A 520 11.97 -16.10 -17.16
CA GLU A 520 11.51 -17.49 -17.06
C GLU A 520 10.75 -17.66 -15.73
N THR A 521 9.47 -17.38 -15.77
CA THR A 521 8.53 -17.77 -14.71
C THR A 521 7.96 -19.15 -15.04
N PRO A 522 7.77 -20.04 -14.07
CA PRO A 522 7.11 -21.31 -14.33
C PRO A 522 5.70 -21.07 -14.87
N ALA A 523 5.28 -21.83 -15.84
CA ALA A 523 3.88 -21.87 -16.27
C ALA A 523 3.00 -22.23 -15.05
N HIS A 524 1.99 -21.41 -14.79
CA HIS A 524 1.01 -21.64 -13.72
C HIS A 524 0.15 -22.86 -13.97
#